data_b3211a9e8d243c3e655e821bb45e0b9a
#
_entry.id   b3211a9e8d243c3e655e821bb45e0b9a
#
_cell.length_a   1.000
_cell.length_b   1.000
_cell.length_c   1.000
_cell.angle_alpha   90.00
_cell.angle_beta   90.00
_cell.angle_gamma   90.00
#
_symmetry.space_group_name_H-M   'P 1'
#
loop_
_entity.id
_entity.type
_entity.pdbx_description
1 polymer ?
#
loop_
_entity_poly.entity_id
_entity_poly.type
_entity_poly.pdbx_seq_one_letter_code
_entity_poly.pdbx_strand_id
1 'polypeptide(L)'
;MRRRVRLVVWTGAIVLAVYAAAAYLVAPMIWGEIERVRHAPEAMLTRTAQGIPGDPVNIGIVGTREQVVSAFARIGWHPADQVTLKTSIEIGLSVALDRPYADAPVSALYYDGRRQDLAFEREDGASASRRHHLRLWLTLETGDEGRPLWLGSVSYDRDAGFSHDTGQVTHHIAPDVDAERDMVMRELEGSGLLSRRYEIPGRGATQDGRNGGGDRYFTDGLAAVGVLKP
;
A
#
# COMPACT_ATOMS: atom_id res chain seq x y z
N MET A 1 23.99 37.27 20.06
CA MET A 1 23.54 35.86 20.14
C MET A 1 22.16 35.65 19.55
N ARG A 2 21.10 36.36 19.93
CA ARG A 2 19.70 36.19 19.43
C ARG A 2 19.52 36.35 17.91
N ARG A 3 20.26 37.25 17.23
CA ARG A 3 20.15 37.47 15.77
C ARG A 3 20.70 36.29 14.96
N ARG A 4 21.82 35.70 15.38
CA ARG A 4 22.41 34.51 14.73
C ARG A 4 21.50 33.28 14.88
N VAL A 5 20.93 33.08 16.06
CA VAL A 5 19.97 31.97 16.30
C VAL A 5 18.72 32.10 15.40
N ARG A 6 18.16 33.33 15.33
CA ARG A 6 17.01 33.58 14.41
C ARG A 6 17.37 33.28 12.94
N LEU A 7 18.58 33.72 12.50
CA LEU A 7 19.01 33.45 11.12
C LEU A 7 19.08 31.94 10.85
N VAL A 8 19.71 31.19 11.75
CA VAL A 8 19.84 29.73 11.62
C VAL A 8 18.45 29.06 11.57
N VAL A 9 17.52 29.45 12.44
CA VAL A 9 16.15 28.92 12.47
C VAL A 9 15.41 29.22 11.17
N TRP A 10 15.48 30.47 10.66
CA TRP A 10 14.82 30.83 9.40
C TRP A 10 15.45 30.12 8.20
N THR A 11 16.79 29.99 8.17
CA THR A 11 17.43 29.20 7.09
C THR A 11 17.01 27.75 7.13
N GLY A 12 16.96 27.12 8.30
CA GLY A 12 16.48 25.77 8.45
C GLY A 12 15.02 25.60 8.01
N ALA A 13 14.14 26.53 8.39
CA ALA A 13 12.73 26.51 7.96
C ALA A 13 12.58 26.66 6.45
N ILE A 14 13.36 27.53 5.81
CA ILE A 14 13.35 27.70 4.35
C ILE A 14 13.85 26.42 3.65
N VAL A 15 14.95 25.84 4.13
CA VAL A 15 15.48 24.58 3.55
C VAL A 15 14.45 23.45 3.65
N LEU A 16 13.81 23.33 4.82
CA LEU A 16 12.75 22.33 5.01
C LEU A 16 11.54 22.57 4.09
N ALA A 17 11.12 23.83 3.93
CA ALA A 17 10.02 24.19 3.04
C ALA A 17 10.36 23.90 1.58
N VAL A 18 11.58 24.21 1.13
CA VAL A 18 12.06 23.90 -0.22
C VAL A 18 12.12 22.40 -0.44
N TYR A 19 12.66 21.64 0.51
CA TYR A 19 12.66 20.18 0.46
C TYR A 19 11.23 19.63 0.36
N ALA A 20 10.33 20.07 1.21
CA ALA A 20 8.95 19.62 1.19
C ALA A 20 8.26 19.92 -0.16
N ALA A 21 8.45 21.14 -0.69
CA ALA A 21 7.91 21.49 -2.00
C ALA A 21 8.51 20.63 -3.13
N ALA A 22 9.82 20.41 -3.13
CA ALA A 22 10.48 19.60 -4.14
C ALA A 22 10.05 18.13 -4.07
N ALA A 23 10.07 17.50 -2.89
CA ALA A 23 9.80 16.08 -2.72
C ALA A 23 8.30 15.73 -2.79
N TYR A 24 7.41 16.59 -2.32
CA TYR A 24 5.98 16.28 -2.19
C TYR A 24 5.09 16.93 -3.25
N LEU A 25 5.60 17.91 -4.01
CA LEU A 25 4.85 18.56 -5.10
C LEU A 25 5.53 18.37 -6.45
N VAL A 26 6.78 18.81 -6.59
CA VAL A 26 7.44 18.89 -7.91
C VAL A 26 7.85 17.51 -8.43
N ALA A 27 8.57 16.73 -7.62
CA ALA A 27 9.06 15.42 -8.06
C ALA A 27 7.92 14.43 -8.39
N PRO A 28 6.84 14.31 -7.58
CA PRO A 28 5.70 13.46 -7.93
C PRO A 28 4.98 13.91 -9.21
N MET A 29 4.85 15.22 -9.47
CA MET A 29 4.26 15.71 -10.71
C MET A 29 5.08 15.31 -11.94
N ILE A 30 6.41 15.47 -11.87
CA ILE A 30 7.31 15.08 -12.97
C ILE A 30 7.26 13.57 -13.18
N TRP A 31 7.36 12.78 -12.11
CA TRP A 31 7.34 11.32 -12.19
C TRP A 31 5.99 10.80 -12.69
N GLY A 32 4.88 11.32 -12.19
CA GLY A 32 3.55 10.97 -12.67
C GLY A 32 3.37 11.21 -14.18
N GLU A 33 3.93 12.30 -14.71
CA GLU A 33 3.90 12.56 -16.15
C GLU A 33 4.77 11.60 -16.95
N ILE A 34 5.98 11.28 -16.46
CA ILE A 34 6.87 10.30 -17.08
C ILE A 34 6.20 8.92 -17.15
N GLU A 35 5.59 8.48 -16.05
CA GLU A 35 4.96 7.18 -15.95
C GLU A 35 3.67 7.08 -16.78
N ARG A 36 2.91 8.17 -16.89
CA ARG A 36 1.73 8.24 -17.77
C ARG A 36 2.09 7.99 -19.23
N VAL A 37 3.25 8.45 -19.66
CA VAL A 37 3.73 8.25 -21.03
C VAL A 37 4.30 6.84 -21.26
N ARG A 38 4.82 6.19 -20.21
CA ARG A 38 5.51 4.90 -20.31
C ARG A 38 4.62 3.67 -20.21
N HIS A 39 3.48 3.76 -19.51
CA HIS A 39 2.70 2.59 -19.17
C HIS A 39 1.28 2.63 -19.74
N ALA A 40 0.87 1.51 -20.31
CA ALA A 40 -0.50 1.31 -20.75
C ALA A 40 -1.48 1.34 -19.58
N PRO A 41 -2.72 1.85 -19.74
CA PRO A 41 -3.70 2.00 -18.67
C PRO A 41 -4.22 0.69 -18.04
N GLU A 42 -3.90 -0.45 -18.63
CA GLU A 42 -4.56 -1.75 -18.36
C GLU A 42 -3.77 -2.70 -17.44
N ALA A 43 -2.63 -2.26 -16.90
CA ALA A 43 -1.85 -3.12 -16.00
C ALA A 43 -2.59 -3.34 -14.68
N MET A 44 -2.56 -4.57 -14.13
CA MET A 44 -2.96 -4.86 -12.75
C MET A 44 -1.97 -4.20 -11.77
N LEU A 45 -1.96 -2.88 -11.77
CA LEU A 45 -1.05 -2.05 -11.05
C LEU A 45 -1.81 -0.88 -10.42
N THR A 46 -1.64 -0.70 -9.14
CA THR A 46 -2.18 0.47 -8.46
C THR A 46 -1.38 1.71 -8.81
N ARG A 47 -1.91 2.89 -8.50
CA ARG A 47 -1.24 4.17 -8.70
C ARG A 47 -1.39 5.08 -7.49
N THR A 48 -0.39 5.92 -7.26
CA THR A 48 -0.50 7.02 -6.31
C THR A 48 -1.48 8.09 -6.82
N ALA A 49 -1.84 9.05 -5.97
CA ALA A 49 -2.66 10.20 -6.36
C ALA A 49 -2.04 11.03 -7.50
N GLN A 50 -0.71 10.97 -7.67
CA GLN A 50 0.03 11.64 -8.73
C GLN A 50 0.19 10.79 -10.00
N GLY A 51 -0.41 9.58 -10.03
CA GLY A 51 -0.32 8.66 -11.17
C GLY A 51 0.95 7.82 -11.24
N ILE A 52 1.83 7.91 -10.23
CA ILE A 52 3.03 7.07 -10.14
C ILE A 52 2.59 5.62 -9.87
N PRO A 53 3.19 4.60 -10.51
CA PRO A 53 2.91 3.20 -10.21
C PRO A 53 3.05 2.89 -8.73
N GLY A 54 2.06 2.21 -8.18
CA GLY A 54 2.06 1.69 -6.82
C GLY A 54 2.38 0.19 -6.78
N ASP A 55 1.82 -0.49 -5.80
CA ASP A 55 2.00 -1.93 -5.66
C ASP A 55 1.13 -2.70 -6.67
N PRO A 56 1.55 -3.89 -7.15
CA PRO A 56 0.75 -4.70 -8.07
C PRO A 56 -0.50 -5.26 -7.38
N VAL A 57 -1.56 -5.47 -8.17
CA VAL A 57 -2.76 -6.19 -7.74
C VAL A 57 -2.46 -7.68 -7.81
N ASN A 58 -2.36 -8.33 -6.66
CA ASN A 58 -1.92 -9.73 -6.54
C ASN A 58 -2.87 -10.61 -5.71
N ILE A 59 -3.94 -10.06 -5.16
CA ILE A 59 -4.89 -10.81 -4.33
C ILE A 59 -6.33 -10.49 -4.73
N GLY A 60 -7.24 -11.46 -4.54
CA GLY A 60 -8.67 -11.27 -4.67
C GLY A 60 -9.44 -11.97 -3.55
N ILE A 61 -10.58 -11.43 -3.19
CA ILE A 61 -11.48 -12.03 -2.18
C ILE A 61 -12.92 -12.00 -2.72
N VAL A 62 -13.61 -13.13 -2.64
CA VAL A 62 -15.05 -13.24 -2.96
C VAL A 62 -15.84 -13.31 -1.66
N GLY A 63 -16.70 -12.33 -1.43
CA GLY A 63 -17.55 -12.24 -0.23
C GLY A 63 -18.17 -10.88 -0.06
N THR A 64 -19.11 -10.74 0.89
CA THR A 64 -19.65 -9.45 1.27
C THR A 64 -18.61 -8.61 2.01
N ARG A 65 -18.83 -7.30 2.12
CA ARG A 65 -17.96 -6.40 2.88
C ARG A 65 -17.76 -6.87 4.31
N GLU A 66 -18.83 -7.29 4.96
CA GLU A 66 -18.85 -7.77 6.35
C GLU A 66 -18.05 -9.06 6.50
N GLN A 67 -18.19 -9.98 5.54
CA GLN A 67 -17.39 -11.22 5.50
C GLN A 67 -15.90 -10.91 5.35
N VAL A 68 -15.52 -10.00 4.46
CA VAL A 68 -14.12 -9.59 4.24
C VAL A 68 -13.55 -8.99 5.53
N VAL A 69 -14.23 -8.00 6.12
CA VAL A 69 -13.76 -7.35 7.36
C VAL A 69 -13.63 -8.37 8.50
N SER A 70 -14.61 -9.25 8.66
CA SER A 70 -14.58 -10.30 9.71
C SER A 70 -13.46 -11.31 9.46
N ALA A 71 -13.24 -11.72 8.20
CA ALA A 71 -12.20 -12.69 7.86
C ALA A 71 -10.80 -12.16 8.17
N PHE A 72 -10.51 -10.93 7.77
CA PHE A 72 -9.20 -10.32 8.05
C PHE A 72 -8.99 -10.04 9.54
N ALA A 73 -10.02 -9.60 10.26
CA ALA A 73 -9.94 -9.46 11.72
C ALA A 73 -9.61 -10.79 12.43
N ARG A 74 -10.15 -11.92 11.95
CA ARG A 74 -9.90 -13.24 12.53
C ARG A 74 -8.47 -13.75 12.32
N ILE A 75 -7.79 -13.30 11.28
CA ILE A 75 -6.36 -13.60 11.05
C ILE A 75 -5.43 -12.48 11.54
N GLY A 76 -5.93 -11.59 12.40
CA GLY A 76 -5.14 -10.60 13.12
C GLY A 76 -4.81 -9.33 12.31
N TRP A 77 -5.57 -9.05 11.25
CA TRP A 77 -5.46 -7.79 10.53
C TRP A 77 -6.44 -6.76 11.09
N HIS A 78 -6.01 -5.52 11.13
CA HIS A 78 -6.81 -4.38 11.62
C HIS A 78 -7.14 -3.43 10.47
N PRO A 79 -8.33 -2.79 10.48
CA PRO A 79 -8.60 -1.71 9.54
C PRO A 79 -7.58 -0.59 9.69
N ALA A 80 -7.00 -0.16 8.58
CA ALA A 80 -6.04 0.94 8.56
C ALA A 80 -6.78 2.29 8.47
N ASP A 81 -6.33 3.26 9.26
CA ASP A 81 -6.86 4.61 9.28
C ASP A 81 -6.53 5.38 7.98
N GLN A 82 -7.28 6.47 7.73
CA GLN A 82 -6.96 7.38 6.65
C GLN A 82 -5.79 8.30 7.04
N VAL A 83 -4.88 8.57 6.08
CA VAL A 83 -3.83 9.56 6.28
C VAL A 83 -4.43 10.94 6.49
N THR A 84 -4.22 11.50 7.67
CA THR A 84 -4.57 12.88 8.05
C THR A 84 -3.31 13.60 8.54
N LEU A 85 -3.37 14.92 8.70
CA LEU A 85 -2.24 15.65 9.30
C LEU A 85 -1.88 15.12 10.71
N LYS A 86 -2.90 14.79 11.50
CA LYS A 86 -2.72 14.24 12.85
C LYS A 86 -2.00 12.88 12.78
N THR A 87 -2.52 11.94 11.98
CA THR A 87 -1.92 10.62 11.83
C THR A 87 -0.53 10.66 11.19
N SER A 88 -0.25 11.63 10.29
CA SER A 88 1.10 11.83 9.74
C SER A 88 2.11 12.26 10.79
N ILE A 89 1.71 13.09 11.77
CA ILE A 89 2.57 13.47 12.90
C ILE A 89 2.80 12.26 13.82
N GLU A 90 1.76 11.48 14.09
CA GLU A 90 1.82 10.27 14.92
C GLU A 90 2.74 9.21 14.30
N ILE A 91 2.66 8.99 12.96
CA ILE A 91 3.62 8.14 12.23
C ILE A 91 5.05 8.65 12.40
N GLY A 92 5.29 9.93 12.16
CA GLY A 92 6.63 10.51 12.29
C GLY A 92 7.23 10.30 13.67
N LEU A 93 6.43 10.46 14.73
CA LEU A 93 6.86 10.21 16.11
C LEU A 93 7.06 8.72 16.37
N SER A 94 6.18 7.86 15.86
CA SER A 94 6.26 6.41 15.98
C SER A 94 7.56 5.88 15.35
N VAL A 95 7.86 6.28 14.12
CA VAL A 95 9.10 5.91 13.42
C VAL A 95 10.32 6.47 14.14
N ALA A 96 10.32 7.74 14.58
CA ALA A 96 11.45 8.37 15.26
C ALA A 96 11.75 7.74 16.62
N LEU A 97 10.75 7.16 17.29
CA LEU A 97 10.86 6.54 18.61
C LEU A 97 10.88 5.01 18.55
N ASP A 98 10.83 4.44 17.34
CA ASP A 98 10.66 2.99 17.08
C ASP A 98 9.56 2.36 17.96
N ARG A 99 8.38 2.99 17.96
CA ARG A 99 7.22 2.53 18.74
C ARG A 99 6.11 2.10 17.82
N PRO A 100 5.45 0.95 18.06
CA PRO A 100 4.30 0.52 17.28
C PRO A 100 3.18 1.56 17.29
N TYR A 101 2.53 1.72 16.13
CA TYR A 101 1.31 2.48 15.99
C TYR A 101 0.26 1.57 15.32
N ALA A 102 -0.56 0.94 16.13
CA ALA A 102 -1.47 -0.15 15.73
C ALA A 102 -2.48 0.26 14.65
N ASP A 103 -2.89 1.53 14.63
CA ASP A 103 -3.84 2.06 13.64
C ASP A 103 -3.14 3.00 12.65
N ALA A 104 -1.89 2.70 12.28
CA ALA A 104 -1.11 3.57 11.40
C ALA A 104 -1.80 3.72 10.04
N PRO A 105 -1.96 4.95 9.52
CA PRO A 105 -2.66 5.16 8.27
C PRO A 105 -1.85 4.68 7.07
N VAL A 106 -2.55 4.08 6.13
CA VAL A 106 -2.01 3.60 4.87
C VAL A 106 -2.20 4.66 3.78
N SER A 107 -1.15 4.96 3.03
CA SER A 107 -1.21 5.87 1.88
C SER A 107 -2.28 5.44 0.89
N ALA A 108 -3.04 6.41 0.36
CA ALA A 108 -4.05 6.12 -0.64
C ALA A 108 -3.41 5.64 -1.93
N LEU A 109 -3.88 4.50 -2.43
CA LEU A 109 -3.63 4.02 -3.78
C LEU A 109 -4.92 4.01 -4.59
N TYR A 110 -4.77 4.03 -5.90
CA TYR A 110 -5.86 4.07 -6.86
C TYR A 110 -5.75 2.90 -7.82
N TYR A 111 -6.86 2.26 -8.09
CA TYR A 111 -7.02 1.25 -9.11
C TYR A 111 -8.28 1.57 -9.92
N ASP A 112 -8.20 1.53 -11.25
CA ASP A 112 -9.27 2.01 -12.16
C ASP A 112 -9.77 3.42 -11.81
N GLY A 113 -8.87 4.33 -11.45
CA GLY A 113 -9.19 5.71 -11.08
C GLY A 113 -9.92 5.88 -9.73
N ARG A 114 -10.13 4.80 -9.00
CA ARG A 114 -10.81 4.81 -7.70
C ARG A 114 -9.84 4.53 -6.57
N ARG A 115 -10.03 5.23 -5.45
CA ARG A 115 -9.34 4.94 -4.20
C ARG A 115 -9.80 3.58 -3.66
N GLN A 116 -8.94 2.90 -2.88
CA GLN A 116 -9.31 1.67 -2.18
C GLN A 116 -10.57 1.85 -1.32
N ASP A 117 -11.43 0.83 -1.34
CA ASP A 117 -12.65 0.78 -0.54
C ASP A 117 -12.41 0.28 0.88
N LEU A 118 -11.40 -0.59 1.04
CA LEU A 118 -10.93 -1.14 2.31
C LEU A 118 -9.41 -1.09 2.35
N ALA A 119 -8.87 -0.86 3.54
CA ALA A 119 -7.45 -1.01 3.83
C ALA A 119 -7.29 -1.71 5.17
N PHE A 120 -6.31 -2.60 5.24
CA PHE A 120 -5.95 -3.31 6.46
C PHE A 120 -4.45 -3.28 6.63
N GLU A 121 -4.03 -3.39 7.88
CA GLU A 121 -2.64 -3.56 8.24
C GLU A 121 -2.47 -4.58 9.35
N ARG A 122 -1.26 -5.11 9.46
CA ARG A 122 -0.84 -5.95 10.57
C ARG A 122 0.62 -5.67 10.87
N GLU A 123 0.94 -5.42 12.12
CA GLU A 123 2.30 -5.18 12.58
C GLU A 123 3.15 -6.47 12.52
N ASP A 124 4.43 -6.31 12.19
CA ASP A 124 5.43 -7.38 12.32
C ASP A 124 6.34 -7.10 13.54
N GLY A 125 5.98 -7.70 14.66
CA GLY A 125 6.67 -7.52 15.92
C GLY A 125 6.44 -6.15 16.56
N ALA A 126 7.48 -5.58 17.16
CA ALA A 126 7.42 -4.31 17.89
C ALA A 126 7.94 -3.12 17.07
N SER A 127 8.23 -3.28 15.78
CA SER A 127 8.79 -2.22 14.94
C SER A 127 7.69 -1.39 14.29
N ALA A 128 7.84 -0.07 14.33
CA ALA A 128 6.97 0.86 13.61
C ALA A 128 7.16 0.84 12.09
N SER A 129 8.30 0.32 11.62
CA SER A 129 8.70 0.33 10.21
C SER A 129 8.31 -0.92 9.45
N ARG A 130 8.06 -2.03 10.17
CA ARG A 130 7.73 -3.32 9.56
C ARG A 130 6.28 -3.66 9.77
N ARG A 131 5.56 -3.82 8.66
CA ARG A 131 4.14 -4.14 8.69
C ARG A 131 3.66 -4.74 7.37
N HIS A 132 2.58 -5.46 7.46
CA HIS A 132 1.84 -5.98 6.32
C HIS A 132 0.74 -4.99 5.95
N HIS A 133 0.57 -4.71 4.66
CA HIS A 133 -0.49 -3.85 4.13
C HIS A 133 -1.34 -4.59 3.14
N LEU A 134 -2.64 -4.38 3.22
CA LEU A 134 -3.61 -4.86 2.24
C LEU A 134 -4.55 -3.73 1.88
N ARG A 135 -4.79 -3.56 0.58
CA ARG A 135 -5.80 -2.64 0.03
C ARG A 135 -6.72 -3.40 -0.89
N LEU A 136 -8.02 -3.17 -0.77
CA LEU A 136 -9.04 -3.85 -1.57
C LEU A 136 -9.94 -2.84 -2.27
N TRP A 137 -10.28 -3.16 -3.51
CA TRP A 137 -11.23 -2.46 -4.36
C TRP A 137 -12.39 -3.39 -4.69
N LEU A 138 -13.61 -2.93 -4.41
CA LEU A 138 -14.81 -3.63 -4.88
C LEU A 138 -14.91 -3.49 -6.40
N THR A 139 -14.89 -4.60 -7.11
CA THR A 139 -15.05 -4.60 -8.57
C THR A 139 -16.52 -4.57 -8.98
N LEU A 140 -16.77 -4.33 -10.26
CA LEU A 140 -18.11 -4.52 -10.85
C LEU A 140 -18.37 -6.00 -11.21
N GLU A 141 -17.32 -6.82 -11.16
CA GLU A 141 -17.42 -8.25 -11.43
C GLU A 141 -17.92 -9.00 -10.19
N THR A 142 -18.60 -10.06 -10.41
CA THR A 142 -19.02 -11.00 -9.36
C THR A 142 -18.17 -12.25 -9.43
N GLY A 143 -17.77 -12.73 -8.26
CA GLY A 143 -17.13 -14.03 -8.11
C GLY A 143 -18.14 -15.16 -8.01
N ASP A 144 -17.73 -16.23 -7.33
CA ASP A 144 -18.56 -17.40 -7.12
C ASP A 144 -19.92 -17.06 -6.49
N GLU A 145 -20.95 -17.73 -6.97
CA GLU A 145 -22.34 -17.61 -6.48
C GLU A 145 -22.90 -16.18 -6.62
N GLY A 146 -22.35 -15.38 -7.55
CA GLY A 146 -22.77 -14.00 -7.76
C GLY A 146 -22.39 -13.05 -6.62
N ARG A 147 -21.49 -13.45 -5.72
CA ARG A 147 -21.01 -12.63 -4.62
C ARG A 147 -19.98 -11.59 -5.08
N PRO A 148 -19.87 -10.46 -4.39
CA PRO A 148 -18.90 -9.41 -4.71
C PRO A 148 -17.48 -9.96 -4.82
N LEU A 149 -16.76 -9.56 -5.87
CA LEU A 149 -15.33 -9.78 -6.03
C LEU A 149 -14.57 -8.51 -5.62
N TRP A 150 -13.64 -8.66 -4.70
CA TRP A 150 -12.68 -7.64 -4.32
C TRP A 150 -11.34 -7.99 -4.93
N LEU A 151 -10.73 -7.06 -5.65
CA LEU A 151 -9.34 -7.16 -6.06
C LEU A 151 -8.47 -6.30 -5.13
N GLY A 152 -7.26 -6.72 -4.90
CA GLY A 152 -6.41 -6.05 -3.94
C GLY A 152 -4.93 -6.16 -4.22
N SER A 153 -4.21 -5.35 -3.46
CA SER A 153 -2.76 -5.36 -3.38
C SER A 153 -2.36 -5.65 -1.94
N VAL A 154 -1.58 -6.69 -1.74
CA VAL A 154 -0.95 -7.00 -0.47
C VAL A 154 0.57 -6.92 -0.61
N SER A 155 1.21 -6.22 0.33
CA SER A 155 2.66 -6.00 0.37
C SER A 155 3.17 -5.98 1.81
N TYR A 156 4.46 -6.26 1.98
CA TYR A 156 5.14 -6.18 3.27
C TYR A 156 6.14 -5.03 3.27
N ASP A 157 5.96 -4.09 4.19
CA ASP A 157 6.93 -3.01 4.46
C ASP A 157 8.03 -3.57 5.37
N ARG A 158 9.24 -3.61 4.84
CA ARG A 158 10.44 -4.11 5.55
C ARG A 158 11.18 -3.03 6.31
N ASP A 159 11.02 -1.76 5.90
CA ASP A 159 11.76 -0.63 6.42
C ASP A 159 11.07 0.70 6.07
N ALA A 160 11.51 1.79 6.69
CA ALA A 160 11.09 3.15 6.39
C ALA A 160 12.31 3.99 5.95
N GLY A 161 12.13 4.83 4.94
CA GLY A 161 13.22 5.64 4.40
C GLY A 161 12.73 6.72 3.46
N PHE A 162 13.58 7.10 2.51
CA PHE A 162 13.24 8.09 1.49
C PHE A 162 12.98 7.40 0.16
N SER A 163 11.91 7.80 -0.52
CA SER A 163 11.62 7.34 -1.87
C SER A 163 12.82 7.54 -2.80
N HIS A 164 13.17 6.51 -3.56
CA HIS A 164 14.25 6.56 -4.54
C HIS A 164 13.93 7.48 -5.74
N ASP A 165 12.64 7.72 -5.99
CA ASP A 165 12.18 8.49 -7.15
C ASP A 165 11.84 9.94 -6.80
N THR A 166 11.27 10.19 -5.62
CA THR A 166 10.76 11.52 -5.24
C THR A 166 11.46 12.15 -4.04
N GLY A 167 12.16 11.34 -3.23
CA GLY A 167 12.74 11.77 -1.96
C GLY A 167 11.72 12.02 -0.85
N GLN A 168 10.47 11.58 -1.01
CA GLN A 168 9.47 11.59 0.06
C GLN A 168 9.82 10.56 1.14
N VAL A 169 9.42 10.81 2.38
CA VAL A 169 9.44 9.75 3.40
C VAL A 169 8.39 8.71 3.03
N THR A 170 8.81 7.45 2.96
CA THR A 170 7.98 6.31 2.56
C THR A 170 8.44 5.04 3.27
N HIS A 171 7.66 3.98 3.14
CA HIS A 171 8.08 2.63 3.50
C HIS A 171 8.64 1.90 2.28
N HIS A 172 9.60 1.03 2.51
CA HIS A 172 10.22 0.20 1.49
C HIS A 172 9.63 -1.21 1.54
N ILE A 173 9.01 -1.64 0.43
CA ILE A 173 8.40 -2.96 0.36
C ILE A 173 9.44 -4.07 0.16
N ALA A 174 9.09 -5.28 0.57
CA ALA A 174 9.82 -6.48 0.18
C ALA A 174 9.64 -6.72 -1.32
N PRO A 175 10.69 -7.15 -2.03
CA PRO A 175 10.63 -7.31 -3.48
C PRO A 175 9.75 -8.49 -3.94
N ASP A 176 9.62 -9.55 -3.15
CA ASP A 176 8.75 -10.69 -3.43
C ASP A 176 7.35 -10.43 -2.88
N VAL A 177 6.49 -9.84 -3.73
CA VAL A 177 5.12 -9.52 -3.33
C VAL A 177 4.20 -10.75 -3.35
N ASP A 178 4.61 -11.81 -4.04
CA ASP A 178 3.84 -13.06 -4.08
C ASP A 178 4.00 -13.87 -2.79
N ALA A 179 5.15 -13.77 -2.14
CA ALA A 179 5.36 -14.36 -0.81
C ALA A 179 4.34 -13.82 0.20
N GLU A 180 4.05 -12.52 0.15
CA GLU A 180 3.05 -11.87 1.00
C GLU A 180 1.62 -12.31 0.66
N ARG A 181 1.26 -12.31 -0.62
CA ARG A 181 0.00 -12.86 -1.12
C ARG A 181 -0.23 -14.29 -0.63
N ASP A 182 0.76 -15.13 -0.80
CA ASP A 182 0.66 -16.55 -0.44
C ASP A 182 0.60 -16.76 1.07
N MET A 183 1.24 -15.91 1.86
CA MET A 183 1.12 -15.92 3.31
C MET A 183 -0.33 -15.65 3.73
N VAL A 184 -0.95 -14.59 3.22
CA VAL A 184 -2.36 -14.25 3.52
C VAL A 184 -3.30 -15.38 3.11
N MET A 185 -3.11 -15.95 1.92
CA MET A 185 -3.95 -17.06 1.47
C MET A 185 -3.82 -18.29 2.36
N ARG A 186 -2.61 -18.66 2.79
CA ARG A 186 -2.40 -19.77 3.73
C ARG A 186 -3.06 -19.53 5.08
N GLU A 187 -3.03 -18.31 5.59
CA GLU A 187 -3.67 -17.96 6.87
C GLU A 187 -5.20 -18.05 6.78
N LEU A 188 -5.80 -17.55 5.72
CA LEU A 188 -7.23 -17.67 5.47
C LEU A 188 -7.67 -19.14 5.32
N GLU A 189 -6.90 -19.96 4.59
CA GLU A 189 -7.11 -21.39 4.47
C GLU A 189 -6.96 -22.13 5.80
N GLY A 190 -5.85 -21.89 6.51
CA GLY A 190 -5.55 -22.51 7.80
C GLY A 190 -6.56 -22.17 8.89
N SER A 191 -7.18 -21.00 8.82
CA SER A 191 -8.27 -20.59 9.71
C SER A 191 -9.63 -21.16 9.30
N GLY A 192 -9.70 -21.93 8.21
CA GLY A 192 -10.92 -22.55 7.72
C GLY A 192 -11.94 -21.56 7.15
N LEU A 193 -11.51 -20.35 6.79
CA LEU A 193 -12.38 -19.27 6.30
C LEU A 193 -12.71 -19.40 4.81
N LEU A 194 -11.86 -20.07 4.04
CA LEU A 194 -12.08 -20.27 2.61
C LEU A 194 -12.87 -21.53 2.32
N SER A 195 -13.77 -21.44 1.35
CA SER A 195 -14.41 -22.58 0.70
C SER A 195 -13.59 -23.07 -0.50
N ARG A 196 -12.92 -22.14 -1.18
CA ARG A 196 -12.10 -22.40 -2.37
C ARG A 196 -11.03 -21.34 -2.54
N ARG A 197 -9.92 -21.72 -3.20
CA ARG A 197 -8.90 -20.81 -3.75
C ARG A 197 -8.72 -21.09 -5.23
N TYR A 198 -8.48 -20.05 -6.02
CA TYR A 198 -8.09 -20.15 -7.43
C TYR A 198 -7.22 -18.95 -7.79
N GLU A 199 -6.66 -18.95 -8.99
CA GLU A 199 -5.82 -17.87 -9.50
C GLU A 199 -6.46 -17.28 -10.76
N ILE A 200 -6.27 -15.96 -10.93
CA ILE A 200 -6.63 -15.25 -12.14
C ILE A 200 -5.37 -14.60 -12.72
N PRO A 201 -5.20 -14.59 -14.05
CA PRO A 201 -4.11 -13.90 -14.68
C PRO A 201 -4.24 -12.39 -14.47
N GLY A 202 -3.12 -11.70 -14.19
CA GLY A 202 -3.06 -10.25 -14.18
C GLY A 202 -3.37 -9.68 -15.56
N ARG A 203 -4.07 -8.54 -15.60
CA ARG A 203 -4.29 -7.80 -16.84
C ARG A 203 -3.02 -6.98 -17.13
N GLY A 204 -2.13 -7.52 -17.97
CA GLY A 204 -0.88 -6.84 -18.33
C GLY A 204 0.05 -6.57 -17.15
N ALA A 205 0.07 -7.48 -16.17
CA ALA A 205 0.90 -7.35 -14.98
C ALA A 205 2.37 -7.18 -15.33
N THR A 206 2.99 -6.18 -14.77
CA THR A 206 4.44 -6.03 -14.79
C THR A 206 5.01 -7.06 -13.82
N GLN A 207 5.65 -8.10 -14.36
CA GLN A 207 6.28 -9.16 -13.57
C GLN A 207 7.49 -8.65 -12.77
N ASP A 208 8.21 -7.67 -13.33
CA ASP A 208 9.25 -6.91 -12.68
C ASP A 208 8.90 -5.42 -12.78
N GLY A 209 8.81 -4.74 -11.66
CA GLY A 209 8.41 -3.33 -11.63
C GLY A 209 9.05 -2.54 -10.52
N ARG A 210 8.59 -1.30 -10.40
CA ARG A 210 8.88 -0.42 -9.27
C ARG A 210 7.57 0.15 -8.73
N ASN A 211 7.46 0.21 -7.42
CA ASN A 211 6.32 0.84 -6.77
C ASN A 211 6.49 2.36 -6.65
N GLY A 212 5.53 3.04 -6.04
CA GLY A 212 5.55 4.49 -5.85
C GLY A 212 6.68 5.04 -4.98
N GLY A 213 7.35 4.18 -4.22
CA GLY A 213 8.56 4.50 -3.47
C GLY A 213 9.85 4.30 -4.27
N GLY A 214 9.76 3.77 -5.49
CA GLY A 214 10.89 3.41 -6.33
C GLY A 214 11.50 2.05 -6.00
N ASP A 215 10.86 1.26 -5.11
CA ASP A 215 11.32 -0.08 -4.77
C ASP A 215 11.04 -1.06 -5.91
N ARG A 216 12.01 -1.89 -6.21
CA ARG A 216 11.82 -3.00 -7.14
C ARG A 216 10.97 -4.10 -6.50
N TYR A 217 10.06 -4.66 -7.28
CA TYR A 217 9.32 -5.88 -6.94
C TYR A 217 9.33 -6.84 -8.13
N PHE A 218 9.07 -8.11 -7.83
CA PHE A 218 8.78 -9.14 -8.82
C PHE A 218 7.54 -9.93 -8.40
N THR A 219 6.82 -10.45 -9.40
CA THR A 219 5.61 -11.24 -9.24
C THR A 219 5.48 -12.25 -10.39
N ASP A 220 4.77 -13.34 -10.16
CA ASP A 220 4.39 -14.30 -11.21
C ASP A 220 3.32 -13.77 -12.17
N GLY A 221 2.73 -12.60 -11.86
CA GLY A 221 1.69 -11.97 -12.66
C GLY A 221 0.29 -12.51 -12.39
N LEU A 222 0.10 -13.31 -11.33
CA LEU A 222 -1.20 -13.85 -10.95
C LEU A 222 -1.76 -13.14 -9.72
N ALA A 223 -3.09 -13.09 -9.63
CA ALA A 223 -3.76 -12.75 -8.38
C ALA A 223 -4.43 -14.02 -7.81
N ALA A 224 -4.09 -14.35 -6.57
CA ALA A 224 -4.72 -15.46 -5.87
C ALA A 224 -6.07 -15.00 -5.29
N VAL A 225 -7.14 -15.71 -5.61
CA VAL A 225 -8.51 -15.38 -5.20
C VAL A 225 -9.00 -16.38 -4.16
N GLY A 226 -9.34 -15.88 -2.98
CA GLY A 226 -9.97 -16.64 -1.90
C GLY A 226 -11.48 -16.45 -1.88
N VAL A 227 -12.26 -17.55 -1.90
CA VAL A 227 -13.71 -17.51 -1.76
C VAL A 227 -14.06 -17.75 -0.30
N LEU A 228 -14.59 -16.74 0.37
CA LEU A 228 -14.99 -16.86 1.77
C LEU A 228 -16.19 -17.82 1.92
N LYS A 229 -16.24 -18.54 3.02
CA LYS A 229 -17.44 -19.32 3.39
C LYS A 229 -18.60 -18.38 3.68
N PRO A 230 -19.85 -18.81 3.41
CA PRO A 230 -21.05 -18.05 3.77
C PRO A 230 -21.14 -17.70 5.25
#